data_3215b958aac58697c8a6b8aaa113412a
#
_entry.id   3215b958aac58697c8a6b8aaa113412a
#
_cell.length_a   1.000
_cell.length_b   1.000
_cell.length_c   1.000
_cell.angle_alpha   90.00
_cell.angle_beta   90.00
_cell.angle_gamma   90.00
#
_symmetry.space_group_name_H-M   'P 1'
#
loop_
_entity.id
_entity.type
_entity.pdbx_description
1 polymer ?
#
loop_
_entity_poly.entity_id
_entity_poly.type
_entity_poly.pdbx_seq_one_letter_code
_entity_poly.pdbx_strand_id
1 'polypeptide(L)'
;MTAAAVTDAASSKANALKLEANALYSSHKYHEAIEKYTLAIEADPSVPAFYTNRAQCHIHTEGYGAAKQDADSALEIDPTFIKGYFRRAVALLAMGQLKEARADFREVTKRAPGDAVARKKFAECDKLYRRIQFEQAIDSEVDRKRVADTVDLKNYPVPEDYSGPRMAVRKVVRKRETQEGEEQEEVEEDEEYVDQAFVDGITEWFRNQKTLPIRYVYVILLQVDRLLRQLPSLVDVSVPADGVLTVCGDVHGQYYDVLNIFKLNGAPSSTHHYLFNGDFVDRGSFSLEVMLLFFAYKLLHPQGFYLNRGNHESVGMNQLYGFEGEVRHKYPAQGKRLFDLFQESFEALPVAHLIQDKIFVVHGGLYSRETAKNATQEGGDGVVRLDELRAMSRFHQPQHSGLLRESLWSDPQHQN
;
A
#
# COMPACT_ATOMS: atom_id res chain seq x y z
N MET A 1 39.72 -12.66 -36.25
CA MET A 1 38.50 -11.89 -36.54
C MET A 1 38.81 -10.44 -36.24
N THR A 2 38.46 -9.51 -37.13
CA THR A 2 38.63 -8.07 -36.89
C THR A 2 37.65 -7.59 -35.84
N ALA A 3 37.98 -6.57 -35.06
CA ALA A 3 37.11 -6.01 -34.01
C ALA A 3 35.72 -5.65 -34.56
N ALA A 4 35.60 -5.18 -35.79
CA ALA A 4 34.36 -4.89 -36.50
C ALA A 4 33.48 -6.14 -36.70
N ALA A 5 34.04 -7.30 -37.01
CA ALA A 5 33.28 -8.54 -37.19
C ALA A 5 32.77 -9.12 -35.88
N VAL A 6 33.43 -8.83 -34.75
CA VAL A 6 33.00 -9.22 -33.40
C VAL A 6 31.83 -8.34 -32.95
N THR A 7 31.89 -7.02 -33.22
CA THR A 7 30.78 -6.09 -32.91
C THR A 7 29.53 -6.38 -33.74
N ASP A 8 29.64 -6.70 -35.01
CA ASP A 8 28.50 -7.06 -35.88
C ASP A 8 27.84 -8.38 -35.43
N ALA A 9 28.61 -9.36 -34.99
CA ALA A 9 28.08 -10.62 -34.46
C ALA A 9 27.35 -10.41 -33.11
N ALA A 10 27.90 -9.57 -32.24
CA ALA A 10 27.28 -9.24 -30.95
C ALA A 10 25.95 -8.50 -31.13
N SER A 11 25.91 -7.49 -32.01
CA SER A 11 24.68 -6.74 -32.31
C SER A 11 23.62 -7.62 -32.99
N SER A 12 24.00 -8.56 -33.87
CA SER A 12 23.10 -9.52 -34.48
C SER A 12 22.49 -10.46 -33.43
N LYS A 13 23.30 -10.98 -32.49
CA LYS A 13 22.84 -11.81 -31.35
C LYS A 13 21.89 -11.03 -30.45
N ALA A 14 22.23 -9.81 -30.08
CA ALA A 14 21.41 -8.95 -29.24
C ALA A 14 20.02 -8.68 -29.86
N ASN A 15 19.98 -8.42 -31.17
CA ASN A 15 18.74 -8.22 -31.91
C ASN A 15 17.87 -9.51 -31.99
N ALA A 16 18.48 -10.67 -32.14
CA ALA A 16 17.75 -11.96 -32.10
C ALA A 16 17.11 -12.17 -30.74
N LEU A 17 17.85 -11.96 -29.64
CA LEU A 17 17.36 -12.05 -28.28
C LEU A 17 16.20 -11.06 -27.97
N LYS A 18 16.32 -9.82 -28.47
CA LYS A 18 15.22 -8.84 -28.40
C LYS A 18 13.95 -9.31 -29.10
N LEU A 19 14.06 -9.97 -30.27
CA LEU A 19 12.89 -10.48 -30.97
C LEU A 19 12.22 -11.62 -30.19
N GLU A 20 13.00 -12.54 -29.59
CA GLU A 20 12.47 -13.54 -28.67
C GLU A 20 11.77 -12.90 -27.47
N ALA A 21 12.41 -11.91 -26.84
CA ALA A 21 11.83 -11.18 -25.70
C ALA A 21 10.51 -10.47 -26.07
N ASN A 22 10.44 -9.85 -27.25
CA ASN A 22 9.21 -9.23 -27.74
C ASN A 22 8.07 -10.26 -27.94
N ALA A 23 8.38 -11.45 -28.42
CA ALA A 23 7.38 -12.52 -28.57
C ALA A 23 6.87 -13.01 -27.22
N LEU A 24 7.75 -13.16 -26.23
CA LEU A 24 7.38 -13.51 -24.84
C LEU A 24 6.54 -12.41 -24.19
N TYR A 25 6.92 -11.15 -24.36
CA TYR A 25 6.13 -9.99 -23.91
C TYR A 25 4.71 -10.00 -24.47
N SER A 26 4.58 -10.25 -25.81
CA SER A 26 3.28 -10.31 -26.49
C SER A 26 2.42 -11.48 -25.99
N SER A 27 3.05 -12.52 -25.46
CA SER A 27 2.40 -13.69 -24.84
C SER A 27 2.18 -13.54 -23.34
N HIS A 28 2.37 -12.33 -22.80
CA HIS A 28 2.26 -12.00 -21.37
C HIS A 28 3.22 -12.78 -20.45
N LYS A 29 4.28 -13.35 -20.97
CA LYS A 29 5.34 -14.05 -20.23
C LYS A 29 6.45 -13.08 -19.83
N TYR A 30 6.10 -12.16 -18.91
CA TYR A 30 6.96 -11.01 -18.60
C TYR A 30 8.26 -11.41 -17.93
N HIS A 31 8.29 -12.40 -17.04
CA HIS A 31 9.52 -12.86 -16.39
C HIS A 31 10.50 -13.48 -17.40
N GLU A 32 10.01 -14.34 -18.28
CA GLU A 32 10.82 -14.92 -19.36
C GLU A 32 11.33 -13.82 -20.34
N ALA A 33 10.52 -12.79 -20.60
CA ALA A 33 10.92 -11.66 -21.42
C ALA A 33 12.04 -10.83 -20.76
N ILE A 34 11.98 -10.61 -19.43
CA ILE A 34 13.02 -9.93 -18.66
C ILE A 34 14.37 -10.66 -18.81
N GLU A 35 14.39 -11.98 -18.67
CA GLU A 35 15.61 -12.79 -18.87
C GLU A 35 16.20 -12.60 -20.27
N LYS A 36 15.36 -12.63 -21.31
CA LYS A 36 15.81 -12.45 -22.69
C LYS A 36 16.30 -11.05 -22.99
N TYR A 37 15.65 -9.99 -22.46
CA TYR A 37 16.16 -8.63 -22.57
C TYR A 37 17.47 -8.45 -21.80
N THR A 38 17.64 -9.11 -20.66
CA THR A 38 18.91 -9.08 -19.90
C THR A 38 20.04 -9.65 -20.74
N LEU A 39 19.85 -10.80 -21.37
CA LEU A 39 20.83 -11.38 -22.28
C LEU A 39 21.10 -10.49 -23.52
N ALA A 40 20.09 -9.75 -24.01
CA ALA A 40 20.28 -8.80 -25.11
C ALA A 40 21.12 -7.59 -24.66
N ILE A 41 20.92 -7.08 -23.45
CA ILE A 41 21.72 -5.99 -22.85
C ILE A 41 23.16 -6.46 -22.61
N GLU A 42 23.38 -7.67 -22.11
CA GLU A 42 24.72 -8.24 -21.94
C GLU A 42 25.47 -8.38 -23.28
N ALA A 43 24.73 -8.72 -24.35
CA ALA A 43 25.33 -8.84 -25.68
C ALA A 43 25.65 -7.48 -26.34
N ASP A 44 24.81 -6.45 -26.10
CA ASP A 44 25.03 -5.09 -26.58
C ASP A 44 24.41 -4.06 -25.61
N PRO A 45 25.19 -3.56 -24.65
CA PRO A 45 24.68 -2.62 -23.63
C PRO A 45 24.46 -1.20 -24.14
N SER A 46 24.81 -0.90 -25.41
CA SER A 46 24.72 0.45 -25.95
C SER A 46 23.34 0.83 -26.51
N VAL A 47 22.36 -0.09 -26.48
CA VAL A 47 21.05 0.09 -27.10
C VAL A 47 19.97 0.45 -26.09
N PRO A 48 19.53 1.73 -25.99
CA PRO A 48 18.57 2.19 -24.97
C PRO A 48 17.21 1.51 -25.07
N ALA A 49 16.86 0.99 -26.27
CA ALA A 49 15.59 0.30 -26.49
C ALA A 49 15.48 -1.03 -25.72
N PHE A 50 16.58 -1.72 -25.45
CA PHE A 50 16.53 -2.98 -24.69
C PHE A 50 16.15 -2.72 -23.24
N TYR A 51 16.75 -1.71 -22.63
CA TYR A 51 16.44 -1.27 -21.26
C TYR A 51 14.98 -0.82 -21.15
N THR A 52 14.50 0.05 -22.04
CA THR A 52 13.10 0.51 -21.95
C THR A 52 12.07 -0.58 -22.22
N ASN A 53 12.41 -1.61 -22.97
CA ASN A 53 11.54 -2.77 -23.15
C ASN A 53 11.55 -3.66 -21.89
N ARG A 54 12.72 -3.87 -21.25
CA ARG A 54 12.81 -4.57 -19.97
C ARG A 54 12.09 -3.80 -18.88
N ALA A 55 12.25 -2.47 -18.83
CA ALA A 55 11.48 -1.61 -17.94
C ALA A 55 9.96 -1.79 -18.10
N GLN A 56 9.47 -1.95 -19.33
CA GLN A 56 8.06 -2.23 -19.57
C GLN A 56 7.63 -3.58 -18.98
N CYS A 57 8.46 -4.61 -19.07
CA CYS A 57 8.19 -5.90 -18.44
C CYS A 57 8.16 -5.76 -16.92
N HIS A 58 9.13 -5.06 -16.35
CA HIS A 58 9.16 -4.75 -14.91
C HIS A 58 7.92 -3.97 -14.44
N ILE A 59 7.40 -3.03 -15.24
CA ILE A 59 6.14 -2.34 -14.93
C ILE A 59 4.97 -3.33 -14.85
N HIS A 60 4.91 -4.31 -15.74
CA HIS A 60 3.85 -5.35 -15.72
C HIS A 60 3.99 -6.35 -14.58
N THR A 61 5.19 -6.57 -14.07
CA THR A 61 5.47 -7.40 -12.89
C THR A 61 5.58 -6.57 -11.60
N GLU A 62 5.22 -5.28 -11.67
CA GLU A 62 5.23 -4.33 -10.56
C GLU A 62 6.60 -4.05 -9.93
N GLY A 63 7.68 -4.49 -10.56
CA GLY A 63 9.07 -4.17 -10.21
C GLY A 63 9.42 -2.73 -10.59
N TYR A 64 8.76 -1.74 -9.99
CA TYR A 64 8.87 -0.33 -10.38
C TYR A 64 10.26 0.26 -10.14
N GLY A 65 10.96 -0.19 -9.10
CA GLY A 65 12.35 0.19 -8.84
C GLY A 65 13.28 -0.23 -9.97
N ALA A 66 13.19 -1.49 -10.42
CA ALA A 66 13.95 -2.02 -11.55
C ALA A 66 13.58 -1.33 -12.88
N ALA A 67 12.27 -1.04 -13.06
CA ALA A 67 11.81 -0.29 -14.24
C ALA A 67 12.39 1.13 -14.30
N LYS A 68 12.48 1.82 -13.15
CA LYS A 68 13.12 3.14 -13.04
C LYS A 68 14.61 3.05 -13.37
N GLN A 69 15.33 2.08 -12.82
CA GLN A 69 16.76 1.89 -13.06
C GLN A 69 17.04 1.63 -14.54
N ASP A 70 16.27 0.76 -15.19
CA ASP A 70 16.38 0.52 -16.63
C ASP A 70 16.12 1.78 -17.46
N ALA A 71 15.12 2.57 -17.08
CA ALA A 71 14.84 3.83 -17.76
C ALA A 71 15.96 4.86 -17.56
N ASP A 72 16.57 4.91 -16.37
CA ASP A 72 17.75 5.75 -16.11
C ASP A 72 18.92 5.32 -16.99
N SER A 73 19.25 4.01 -17.05
CA SER A 73 20.30 3.48 -17.93
C SER A 73 20.06 3.81 -19.41
N ALA A 74 18.81 3.70 -19.87
CA ALA A 74 18.46 4.10 -21.23
C ALA A 74 18.71 5.59 -21.51
N LEU A 75 18.45 6.46 -20.52
CA LEU A 75 18.66 7.91 -20.62
C LEU A 75 20.12 8.32 -20.44
N GLU A 76 20.93 7.54 -19.74
CA GLU A 76 22.40 7.70 -19.69
C GLU A 76 23.03 7.41 -21.06
N ILE A 77 22.52 6.40 -21.78
CA ILE A 77 22.98 6.06 -23.13
C ILE A 77 22.52 7.13 -24.15
N ASP A 78 21.25 7.50 -24.10
CA ASP A 78 20.66 8.51 -24.99
C ASP A 78 19.73 9.45 -24.19
N PRO A 79 20.20 10.63 -23.76
CA PRO A 79 19.40 11.63 -23.06
C PRO A 79 18.23 12.19 -23.89
N THR A 80 18.15 11.87 -25.17
CA THR A 80 17.04 12.28 -26.03
C THR A 80 15.99 11.21 -26.23
N PHE A 81 16.17 10.02 -25.68
CA PHE A 81 15.32 8.86 -25.88
C PHE A 81 13.98 8.99 -25.15
N ILE A 82 12.95 9.43 -25.86
CA ILE A 82 11.62 9.78 -25.30
C ILE A 82 11.01 8.61 -24.51
N LYS A 83 11.18 7.37 -24.96
CA LYS A 83 10.65 6.20 -24.26
C LYS A 83 11.26 6.01 -22.86
N GLY A 84 12.52 6.40 -22.66
CA GLY A 84 13.17 6.39 -21.35
C GLY A 84 12.42 7.27 -20.36
N TYR A 85 12.15 8.52 -20.70
CA TYR A 85 11.34 9.42 -19.86
C TYR A 85 9.95 8.85 -19.59
N PHE A 86 9.28 8.30 -20.61
CA PHE A 86 7.94 7.75 -20.43
C PHE A 86 7.93 6.56 -19.46
N ARG A 87 8.87 5.62 -19.59
CA ARG A 87 8.97 4.45 -18.68
C ARG A 87 9.32 4.88 -17.27
N ARG A 88 10.27 5.80 -17.12
CA ARG A 88 10.64 6.37 -15.82
C ARG A 88 9.45 7.07 -15.16
N ALA A 89 8.73 7.89 -15.92
CA ALA A 89 7.53 8.58 -15.42
C ALA A 89 6.45 7.60 -14.93
N VAL A 90 6.22 6.50 -15.65
CA VAL A 90 5.23 5.48 -15.24
C VAL A 90 5.70 4.78 -13.95
N ALA A 91 6.97 4.41 -13.86
CA ALA A 91 7.54 3.80 -12.65
C ALA A 91 7.48 4.76 -11.45
N LEU A 92 7.92 6.02 -11.64
CA LEU A 92 7.87 7.05 -10.61
C LEU A 92 6.44 7.34 -10.12
N LEU A 93 5.47 7.37 -11.05
CA LEU A 93 4.06 7.55 -10.70
C LEU A 93 3.56 6.40 -9.83
N ALA A 94 3.87 5.16 -10.23
CA ALA A 94 3.52 3.97 -9.47
C ALA A 94 4.16 3.93 -8.08
N MET A 95 5.37 4.50 -7.94
CA MET A 95 6.10 4.67 -6.68
C MET A 95 5.63 5.90 -5.87
N GLY A 96 4.58 6.62 -6.27
CA GLY A 96 4.10 7.83 -5.58
C GLY A 96 5.05 9.04 -5.69
N GLN A 97 6.08 9.00 -6.54
CA GLN A 97 7.02 10.09 -6.77
C GLN A 97 6.45 11.07 -7.81
N LEU A 98 5.35 11.73 -7.43
CA LEU A 98 4.50 12.51 -8.34
C LEU A 98 5.21 13.72 -8.96
N LYS A 99 6.10 14.38 -8.22
CA LYS A 99 6.83 15.55 -8.69
C LYS A 99 7.77 15.18 -9.84
N GLU A 100 8.51 14.13 -9.68
CA GLU A 100 9.48 13.59 -10.63
C GLU A 100 8.76 12.98 -11.83
N ALA A 101 7.70 12.16 -11.60
CA ALA A 101 6.86 11.60 -12.66
C ALA A 101 6.27 12.69 -13.55
N ARG A 102 5.76 13.76 -12.93
CA ARG A 102 5.20 14.92 -13.63
C ARG A 102 6.24 15.63 -14.50
N ALA A 103 7.49 15.76 -14.03
CA ALA A 103 8.58 16.35 -14.79
C ALA A 103 8.91 15.54 -16.04
N ASP A 104 9.01 14.23 -15.91
CA ASP A 104 9.28 13.31 -17.01
C ASP A 104 8.13 13.26 -18.02
N PHE A 105 6.88 13.14 -17.58
CA PHE A 105 5.72 13.23 -18.48
C PHE A 105 5.65 14.56 -19.23
N ARG A 106 6.02 15.68 -18.59
CA ARG A 106 6.11 16.98 -19.24
C ARG A 106 7.15 16.97 -20.35
N GLU A 107 8.30 16.36 -20.11
CA GLU A 107 9.36 16.23 -21.11
C GLU A 107 8.91 15.38 -22.31
N VAL A 108 8.19 14.26 -22.05
CA VAL A 108 7.57 13.46 -23.11
C VAL A 108 6.58 14.27 -23.94
N THR A 109 5.66 14.99 -23.28
CA THR A 109 4.64 15.78 -24.01
C THR A 109 5.23 16.94 -24.79
N LYS A 110 6.34 17.51 -24.33
CA LYS A 110 7.09 18.56 -25.04
C LYS A 110 7.75 18.01 -26.30
N ARG A 111 8.38 16.83 -26.23
CA ARG A 111 9.12 16.22 -27.35
C ARG A 111 8.20 15.46 -28.31
N ALA A 112 7.10 14.92 -27.84
CA ALA A 112 6.11 14.18 -28.62
C ALA A 112 4.68 14.73 -28.38
N PRO A 113 4.35 15.95 -28.85
CA PRO A 113 3.07 16.59 -28.57
C PRO A 113 1.86 15.86 -29.18
N GLY A 114 2.08 14.99 -30.18
CA GLY A 114 1.06 14.13 -30.78
C GLY A 114 0.70 12.90 -29.95
N ASP A 115 1.50 12.52 -28.94
CA ASP A 115 1.23 11.33 -28.12
C ASP A 115 0.07 11.56 -27.16
N ALA A 116 -1.12 11.01 -27.51
CA ALA A 116 -2.34 11.15 -26.73
C ALA A 116 -2.25 10.43 -25.36
N VAL A 117 -1.51 9.30 -25.30
CA VAL A 117 -1.34 8.54 -24.07
C VAL A 117 -0.48 9.32 -23.07
N ALA A 118 0.63 9.88 -23.54
CA ALA A 118 1.51 10.69 -22.71
C ALA A 118 0.78 11.95 -22.19
N ARG A 119 0.02 12.62 -23.04
CA ARG A 119 -0.79 13.81 -22.64
C ARG A 119 -1.82 13.45 -21.57
N LYS A 120 -2.51 12.33 -21.73
CA LYS A 120 -3.50 11.86 -20.74
C LYS A 120 -2.81 11.56 -19.41
N LYS A 121 -1.72 10.81 -19.43
CA LYS A 121 -0.94 10.48 -18.22
C LYS A 121 -0.36 11.72 -17.54
N PHE A 122 0.14 12.68 -18.31
CA PHE A 122 0.58 13.97 -17.77
C PHE A 122 -0.54 14.73 -17.08
N ALA A 123 -1.72 14.84 -17.71
CA ALA A 123 -2.87 15.55 -17.15
C ALA A 123 -3.38 14.90 -15.86
N GLU A 124 -3.44 13.57 -15.81
CA GLU A 124 -3.80 12.81 -14.61
C GLU A 124 -2.79 13.04 -13.48
N CYS A 125 -1.48 12.90 -13.75
CA CYS A 125 -0.42 13.14 -12.80
C CYS A 125 -0.38 14.59 -12.29
N ASP A 126 -0.53 15.59 -13.17
CA ASP A 126 -0.54 17.01 -12.81
C ASP A 126 -1.75 17.36 -11.93
N LYS A 127 -2.92 16.84 -12.26
CA LYS A 127 -4.15 17.03 -11.47
C LYS A 127 -3.97 16.45 -10.05
N LEU A 128 -3.46 15.22 -9.96
CA LEU A 128 -3.22 14.56 -8.67
C LEU A 128 -2.16 15.32 -7.85
N TYR A 129 -1.04 15.69 -8.46
CA TYR A 129 0.01 16.47 -7.80
C TYR A 129 -0.51 17.78 -7.23
N ARG A 130 -1.28 18.55 -8.02
CA ARG A 130 -1.86 19.82 -7.55
C ARG A 130 -2.87 19.63 -6.44
N ARG A 131 -3.68 18.57 -6.50
CA ARG A 131 -4.64 18.24 -5.45
C ARG A 131 -3.94 17.97 -4.12
N ILE A 132 -2.91 17.10 -4.13
CA ILE A 132 -2.14 16.77 -2.92
C ILE A 132 -1.43 18.01 -2.36
N GLN A 133 -0.82 18.85 -3.22
CA GLN A 133 -0.19 20.09 -2.77
C GLN A 133 -1.19 21.05 -2.13
N PHE A 134 -2.38 21.15 -2.68
CA PHE A 134 -3.45 21.99 -2.12
C PHE A 134 -3.95 21.44 -0.77
N GLU A 135 -4.17 20.13 -0.66
CA GLU A 135 -4.57 19.48 0.59
C GLU A 135 -3.49 19.66 1.67
N GLN A 136 -2.21 19.47 1.35
CA GLN A 136 -1.09 19.70 2.27
C GLN A 136 -0.96 21.16 2.72
N ALA A 137 -1.19 22.12 1.84
CA ALA A 137 -1.14 23.53 2.18
C ALA A 137 -2.25 23.90 3.18
N ILE A 138 -3.45 23.36 3.00
CA ILE A 138 -4.56 23.57 3.95
C ILE A 138 -4.28 22.89 5.29
N ASP A 139 -3.73 21.68 5.28
CA ASP A 139 -3.46 20.91 6.51
C ASP A 139 -2.35 21.53 7.36
N SER A 140 -1.41 22.28 6.75
CA SER A 140 -0.36 23.00 7.49
C SER A 140 -0.85 24.24 8.25
N GLU A 141 -2.03 24.76 7.93
CA GLU A 141 -2.58 26.00 8.52
C GLU A 141 -3.60 25.76 9.65
N VAL A 142 -4.07 24.50 9.82
CA VAL A 142 -5.13 24.20 10.78
C VAL A 142 -4.75 23.01 11.65
N ASP A 143 -4.80 23.20 12.97
CA ASP A 143 -4.76 22.11 13.96
C ASP A 143 -6.09 21.33 13.87
N ARG A 144 -6.20 20.44 12.87
CA ARG A 144 -7.42 19.70 12.58
C ARG A 144 -7.65 18.61 13.62
N LYS A 145 -8.78 18.66 14.28
CA LYS A 145 -9.29 17.50 15.04
C LYS A 145 -9.38 16.30 14.09
N ARG A 146 -8.91 15.15 14.56
CA ARG A 146 -9.06 13.90 13.80
C ARG A 146 -10.52 13.62 13.50
N VAL A 147 -10.79 13.01 12.36
CA VAL A 147 -12.15 12.61 11.99
C VAL A 147 -12.71 11.64 13.02
N ALA A 148 -11.88 10.72 13.52
CA ALA A 148 -12.24 9.78 14.59
C ALA A 148 -12.83 10.47 15.84
N ASP A 149 -12.30 11.65 16.20
CA ASP A 149 -12.74 12.42 17.39
C ASP A 149 -14.03 13.23 17.14
N THR A 150 -14.49 13.30 15.89
CA THR A 150 -15.67 14.09 15.47
C THR A 150 -16.88 13.25 15.09
N VAL A 151 -16.75 11.90 15.07
CA VAL A 151 -17.86 10.99 14.75
C VAL A 151 -18.74 10.80 15.96
N ASP A 152 -19.98 11.29 15.89
CA ASP A 152 -21.02 10.95 16.88
C ASP A 152 -21.93 9.86 16.29
N LEU A 153 -21.81 8.65 16.83
CA LEU A 153 -22.57 7.48 16.38
C LEU A 153 -24.09 7.64 16.58
N LYS A 154 -24.55 8.55 17.43
CA LYS A 154 -25.98 8.83 17.63
C LYS A 154 -26.65 9.36 16.36
N ASN A 155 -25.85 10.01 15.50
CA ASN A 155 -26.35 10.56 14.24
C ASN A 155 -26.49 9.50 13.13
N TYR A 156 -26.12 8.25 13.38
CA TYR A 156 -26.09 7.17 12.38
C TYR A 156 -26.82 5.92 12.92
N PRO A 157 -28.15 5.95 13.06
CA PRO A 157 -28.89 4.76 13.49
C PRO A 157 -28.80 3.64 12.43
N VAL A 158 -28.86 2.39 12.90
CA VAL A 158 -29.03 1.25 11.98
C VAL A 158 -30.45 1.30 11.43
N PRO A 159 -30.67 1.23 10.09
CA PRO A 159 -32.01 1.23 9.52
C PRO A 159 -32.89 0.11 10.09
N GLU A 160 -34.16 0.38 10.30
CA GLU A 160 -35.10 -0.60 10.89
C GLU A 160 -35.30 -1.83 9.99
N ASP A 161 -35.27 -1.62 8.68
CA ASP A 161 -35.39 -2.64 7.64
C ASP A 161 -34.09 -3.40 7.36
N TYR A 162 -33.00 -3.08 8.08
CA TYR A 162 -31.75 -3.78 7.90
C TYR A 162 -31.83 -5.23 8.38
N SER A 163 -31.69 -6.17 7.44
CA SER A 163 -31.78 -7.62 7.63
C SER A 163 -30.43 -8.35 7.71
N GLY A 164 -29.33 -7.60 7.68
CA GLY A 164 -27.97 -8.14 7.74
C GLY A 164 -27.48 -8.45 9.16
N PRO A 165 -26.18 -8.81 9.29
CA PRO A 165 -25.56 -9.12 10.58
C PRO A 165 -25.59 -7.92 11.51
N ARG A 166 -25.91 -8.15 12.78
CA ARG A 166 -25.95 -7.11 13.82
C ARG A 166 -24.80 -7.31 14.81
N MET A 167 -24.17 -6.20 15.22
CA MET A 167 -23.16 -6.24 16.28
C MET A 167 -23.78 -6.60 17.63
N ALA A 168 -23.03 -7.31 18.44
CA ALA A 168 -23.36 -7.54 19.84
C ALA A 168 -23.19 -6.23 20.64
N VAL A 169 -23.90 -6.14 21.78
CA VAL A 169 -23.88 -4.97 22.66
C VAL A 169 -23.43 -5.42 24.05
N ARG A 170 -22.53 -4.66 24.66
CA ARG A 170 -22.10 -4.83 26.04
C ARG A 170 -22.22 -3.55 26.85
N LYS A 171 -22.33 -3.66 28.15
CA LYS A 171 -22.26 -2.52 29.07
C LYS A 171 -20.78 -2.19 29.33
N VAL A 172 -20.41 -0.93 29.19
CA VAL A 172 -19.09 -0.41 29.54
C VAL A 172 -19.23 0.78 30.48
N VAL A 173 -18.37 0.86 31.46
CA VAL A 173 -18.31 2.01 32.36
C VAL A 173 -17.25 2.99 31.83
N ARG A 174 -17.66 4.21 31.55
CA ARG A 174 -16.77 5.29 31.10
C ARG A 174 -16.73 6.43 32.10
N LYS A 175 -15.54 6.95 32.35
CA LYS A 175 -15.38 8.16 33.17
C LYS A 175 -15.58 9.37 32.28
N ARG A 176 -16.52 10.22 32.64
CA ARG A 176 -16.75 11.53 32.02
C ARG A 176 -16.40 12.64 32.99
N GLU A 177 -15.75 13.68 32.49
CA GLU A 177 -15.56 14.93 33.23
C GLU A 177 -16.91 15.61 33.40
N THR A 178 -17.23 16.00 34.61
CA THR A 178 -18.44 16.82 34.90
C THR A 178 -18.25 18.22 34.31
N GLN A 179 -19.33 18.93 34.05
CA GLN A 179 -19.29 20.30 33.50
C GLN A 179 -18.56 21.30 34.44
N GLU A 180 -18.34 20.93 35.68
CA GLU A 180 -17.62 21.74 36.69
C GLU A 180 -16.12 21.39 36.79
N GLY A 181 -15.63 20.36 36.07
CA GLY A 181 -14.20 20.07 35.88
C GLY A 181 -13.47 19.43 37.07
N GLU A 182 -14.13 19.19 38.20
CA GLU A 182 -13.48 18.69 39.42
C GLU A 182 -13.81 17.24 39.77
N GLU A 183 -14.85 16.65 39.20
CA GLU A 183 -15.22 15.25 39.45
C GLU A 183 -15.40 14.46 38.16
N GLN A 184 -14.99 13.18 38.19
CA GLN A 184 -15.24 12.21 37.12
C GLN A 184 -16.45 11.39 37.49
N GLU A 185 -17.52 11.45 36.70
CA GLU A 185 -18.70 10.61 36.85
C GLU A 185 -18.49 9.31 36.04
N GLU A 186 -18.78 8.18 36.66
CA GLU A 186 -18.83 6.88 35.99
C GLU A 186 -20.21 6.69 35.35
N VAL A 187 -20.25 6.66 34.03
CA VAL A 187 -21.46 6.48 33.24
C VAL A 187 -21.45 5.10 32.58
N GLU A 188 -22.50 4.33 32.79
CA GLU A 188 -22.70 3.06 32.10
C GLU A 188 -23.29 3.32 30.71
N GLU A 189 -22.61 2.85 29.65
CA GLU A 189 -23.04 3.03 28.28
C GLU A 189 -23.08 1.70 27.53
N ASP A 190 -24.03 1.61 26.57
CA ASP A 190 -24.08 0.50 25.64
C ASP A 190 -22.98 0.69 24.57
N GLU A 191 -22.10 -0.29 24.39
CA GLU A 191 -21.08 -0.33 23.38
C GLU A 191 -21.31 -1.50 22.43
N GLU A 192 -21.49 -1.20 21.14
CA GLU A 192 -21.48 -2.21 20.09
C GLU A 192 -20.05 -2.73 19.90
N TYR A 193 -19.90 -4.05 19.74
CA TYR A 193 -18.57 -4.67 19.52
C TYR A 193 -18.64 -5.81 18.53
N VAL A 194 -17.47 -6.16 17.98
CA VAL A 194 -17.28 -7.25 17.02
C VAL A 194 -17.13 -8.56 17.79
N ASP A 195 -18.02 -9.51 17.54
CA ASP A 195 -17.92 -10.89 17.99
C ASP A 195 -17.80 -11.87 16.82
N GLN A 196 -17.63 -13.15 17.10
CA GLN A 196 -17.48 -14.18 16.05
C GLN A 196 -18.73 -14.24 15.15
N ALA A 197 -19.93 -14.15 15.73
CA ALA A 197 -21.18 -14.23 14.97
C ALA A 197 -21.30 -13.06 13.97
N PHE A 198 -20.86 -11.87 14.37
CA PHE A 198 -20.83 -10.72 13.48
C PHE A 198 -19.80 -10.90 12.36
N VAL A 199 -18.59 -11.40 12.67
CA VAL A 199 -17.55 -11.66 11.63
C VAL A 199 -18.03 -12.71 10.63
N ASP A 200 -18.62 -13.79 11.07
CA ASP A 200 -19.18 -14.82 10.19
C ASP A 200 -20.31 -14.23 9.32
N GLY A 201 -21.18 -13.44 9.95
CA GLY A 201 -22.27 -12.76 9.27
C GLY A 201 -21.81 -11.80 8.18
N ILE A 202 -20.84 -10.91 8.48
CA ILE A 202 -20.33 -9.96 7.47
C ILE A 202 -19.56 -10.66 6.35
N THR A 203 -18.90 -11.80 6.63
CA THR A 203 -18.23 -12.60 5.62
C THR A 203 -19.21 -13.05 4.54
N GLU A 204 -20.37 -13.58 4.92
CA GLU A 204 -21.39 -13.97 3.95
C GLU A 204 -22.13 -12.77 3.34
N TRP A 205 -22.29 -11.67 4.10
CA TRP A 205 -22.93 -10.45 3.63
C TRP A 205 -22.15 -9.82 2.48
N PHE A 206 -20.83 -9.71 2.64
CA PHE A 206 -19.92 -9.20 1.61
C PHE A 206 -19.76 -10.15 0.44
N ARG A 207 -19.78 -11.48 0.65
CA ARG A 207 -19.81 -12.47 -0.44
C ARG A 207 -20.99 -12.23 -1.37
N ASN A 208 -22.12 -11.79 -0.84
CA ASN A 208 -23.30 -11.41 -1.60
C ASN A 208 -23.30 -9.94 -2.07
N GLN A 209 -22.14 -9.27 -2.03
CA GLN A 209 -21.92 -7.89 -2.49
C GLN A 209 -22.84 -6.85 -1.82
N LYS A 210 -23.18 -7.07 -0.57
CA LYS A 210 -24.01 -6.16 0.23
C LYS A 210 -23.15 -5.29 1.12
N THR A 211 -23.57 -4.04 1.35
CA THR A 211 -22.90 -3.08 2.22
C THR A 211 -23.46 -3.11 3.64
N LEU A 212 -22.62 -2.76 4.62
CA LEU A 212 -23.06 -2.57 6.01
C LEU A 212 -23.75 -1.21 6.20
N PRO A 213 -24.63 -1.05 7.21
CA PRO A 213 -25.01 0.27 7.68
C PRO A 213 -23.77 1.09 8.06
N ILE A 214 -23.75 2.37 7.70
CA ILE A 214 -22.63 3.27 7.97
C ILE A 214 -22.24 3.31 9.46
N ARG A 215 -23.19 3.13 10.37
CA ARG A 215 -22.94 3.01 11.80
C ARG A 215 -21.92 1.92 12.12
N TYR A 216 -22.11 0.71 11.59
CA TYR A 216 -21.21 -0.41 11.86
C TYR A 216 -19.82 -0.20 11.23
N VAL A 217 -19.76 0.44 10.07
CA VAL A 217 -18.48 0.84 9.46
C VAL A 217 -17.73 1.80 10.39
N TYR A 218 -18.40 2.82 10.93
CA TYR A 218 -17.79 3.74 11.89
C TYR A 218 -17.38 3.03 13.18
N VAL A 219 -18.20 2.13 13.72
CA VAL A 219 -17.86 1.39 14.95
C VAL A 219 -16.57 0.59 14.73
N ILE A 220 -16.45 -0.16 13.62
CA ILE A 220 -15.24 -0.93 13.29
C ILE A 220 -14.03 -0.01 13.21
N LEU A 221 -14.11 1.09 12.44
CA LEU A 221 -13.00 2.00 12.23
C LEU A 221 -12.56 2.71 13.51
N LEU A 222 -13.50 3.19 14.32
CA LEU A 222 -13.19 3.85 15.59
C LEU A 222 -12.56 2.91 16.62
N GLN A 223 -13.02 1.66 16.66
CA GLN A 223 -12.46 0.67 17.58
C GLN A 223 -11.08 0.20 17.13
N VAL A 224 -10.89 -0.06 15.83
CA VAL A 224 -9.59 -0.50 15.31
C VAL A 224 -8.56 0.61 15.37
N ASP A 225 -8.91 1.88 15.08
CA ASP A 225 -8.00 3.02 15.21
C ASP A 225 -7.46 3.13 16.63
N ARG A 226 -8.34 3.03 17.65
CA ARG A 226 -7.93 3.00 19.07
C ARG A 226 -6.97 1.85 19.37
N LEU A 227 -7.26 0.65 18.87
CA LEU A 227 -6.42 -0.53 19.08
C LEU A 227 -5.04 -0.36 18.42
N LEU A 228 -5.02 0.04 17.16
CA LEU A 228 -3.79 0.16 16.37
C LEU A 228 -2.86 1.25 16.93
N ARG A 229 -3.40 2.36 17.40
CA ARG A 229 -2.60 3.45 17.98
C ARG A 229 -1.87 3.08 19.27
N GLN A 230 -2.29 2.02 19.94
CA GLN A 230 -1.59 1.50 21.13
C GLN A 230 -0.40 0.59 20.77
N LEU A 231 -0.31 0.14 19.53
CA LEU A 231 0.76 -0.73 19.07
C LEU A 231 2.03 0.07 18.71
N PRO A 232 3.23 -0.48 18.90
CA PRO A 232 4.46 0.10 18.38
C PRO A 232 4.50 0.02 16.84
N SER A 233 5.45 0.72 16.22
CA SER A 233 5.62 0.66 14.75
C SER A 233 6.18 -0.67 14.27
N LEU A 234 7.02 -1.32 15.07
CA LEU A 234 7.44 -2.71 14.92
C LEU A 234 6.79 -3.55 16.04
N VAL A 235 5.96 -4.51 15.69
CA VAL A 235 5.23 -5.38 16.62
C VAL A 235 5.92 -6.74 16.74
N ASP A 236 6.16 -7.19 17.97
CA ASP A 236 6.66 -8.53 18.25
C ASP A 236 5.50 -9.54 18.20
N VAL A 237 5.68 -10.63 17.45
CA VAL A 237 4.67 -11.68 17.24
C VAL A 237 5.11 -12.97 17.90
N SER A 238 4.28 -13.45 18.82
CA SER A 238 4.42 -14.78 19.41
C SER A 238 3.40 -15.74 18.80
N VAL A 239 3.86 -16.89 18.34
CA VAL A 239 2.98 -17.95 17.85
C VAL A 239 2.79 -18.96 18.99
N PRO A 240 1.55 -19.36 19.35
CA PRO A 240 1.31 -20.39 20.34
C PRO A 240 2.04 -21.70 19.99
N ALA A 241 2.44 -22.48 20.99
CA ALA A 241 3.24 -23.70 20.80
C ALA A 241 2.56 -24.69 19.83
N ASP A 242 1.24 -24.83 19.93
CA ASP A 242 0.40 -25.68 19.05
C ASP A 242 -0.32 -24.88 17.97
N GLY A 243 0.10 -23.64 17.74
CA GLY A 243 -0.54 -22.72 16.80
C GLY A 243 0.19 -22.66 15.46
N VAL A 244 -0.51 -22.10 14.48
CA VAL A 244 -0.02 -21.82 13.14
C VAL A 244 -0.10 -20.34 12.88
N LEU A 245 0.90 -19.77 12.20
CA LEU A 245 0.86 -18.41 11.65
C LEU A 245 0.95 -18.51 10.12
N THR A 246 -0.08 -18.03 9.43
CA THR A 246 -0.06 -17.87 7.97
C THR A 246 0.34 -16.44 7.63
N VAL A 247 1.38 -16.29 6.83
CA VAL A 247 1.84 -14.98 6.31
C VAL A 247 1.37 -14.85 4.87
N CYS A 248 0.68 -13.75 4.57
CA CYS A 248 0.12 -13.45 3.25
C CYS A 248 0.71 -12.12 2.73
N GLY A 249 0.91 -12.04 1.43
CA GLY A 249 1.25 -10.80 0.72
C GLY A 249 0.02 -9.95 0.38
N ASP A 250 0.14 -9.19 -0.69
CA ASP A 250 -0.84 -8.26 -1.21
C ASP A 250 -2.15 -8.93 -1.59
N VAL A 251 -3.26 -8.24 -1.36
CA VAL A 251 -4.60 -8.74 -1.72
C VAL A 251 -5.41 -7.76 -2.56
N HIS A 252 -5.06 -6.48 -2.59
CA HIS A 252 -5.57 -5.46 -3.51
C HIS A 252 -7.08 -5.55 -3.80
N GLY A 253 -7.90 -5.56 -2.76
CA GLY A 253 -9.37 -5.59 -2.91
C GLY A 253 -9.91 -6.89 -3.53
N GLN A 254 -9.13 -7.97 -3.57
CA GLN A 254 -9.52 -9.28 -4.08
C GLN A 254 -10.23 -10.10 -2.99
N TYR A 255 -11.42 -9.68 -2.61
CA TYR A 255 -12.18 -10.26 -1.48
C TYR A 255 -12.36 -11.77 -1.59
N TYR A 256 -12.69 -12.27 -2.78
CA TYR A 256 -12.92 -13.71 -2.99
C TYR A 256 -11.64 -14.53 -2.87
N ASP A 257 -10.49 -13.96 -3.18
CA ASP A 257 -9.19 -14.59 -2.96
C ASP A 257 -8.85 -14.66 -1.48
N VAL A 258 -9.17 -13.63 -0.70
CA VAL A 258 -9.08 -13.67 0.78
C VAL A 258 -9.92 -14.81 1.35
N LEU A 259 -11.17 -14.96 0.90
CA LEU A 259 -12.02 -16.08 1.30
C LEU A 259 -11.43 -17.43 0.91
N ASN A 260 -10.79 -17.51 -0.24
CA ASN A 260 -10.11 -18.74 -0.68
C ASN A 260 -8.87 -19.04 0.17
N ILE A 261 -8.11 -18.03 0.58
CA ILE A 261 -6.98 -18.18 1.53
C ILE A 261 -7.49 -18.81 2.84
N PHE A 262 -8.58 -18.28 3.41
CA PHE A 262 -9.18 -18.84 4.64
C PHE A 262 -9.74 -20.24 4.45
N LYS A 263 -10.30 -20.54 3.26
CA LYS A 263 -10.78 -21.87 2.93
C LYS A 263 -9.64 -22.92 2.82
N LEU A 264 -8.50 -22.52 2.26
CA LEU A 264 -7.35 -23.41 2.05
C LEU A 264 -6.55 -23.65 3.34
N ASN A 265 -6.40 -22.63 4.17
CA ASN A 265 -5.52 -22.67 5.35
C ASN A 265 -6.30 -22.80 6.66
N GLY A 266 -7.61 -22.61 6.66
CA GLY A 266 -8.45 -22.45 7.86
C GLY A 266 -8.68 -20.98 8.22
N ALA A 267 -9.83 -20.68 8.82
CA ALA A 267 -10.18 -19.33 9.23
C ALA A 267 -9.28 -18.83 10.40
N PRO A 268 -9.06 -17.51 10.54
CA PRO A 268 -8.39 -16.95 11.70
C PRO A 268 -9.05 -17.39 13.02
N SER A 269 -8.23 -17.77 14.01
CA SER A 269 -8.68 -18.22 15.31
C SER A 269 -7.62 -17.96 16.40
N SER A 270 -7.90 -18.34 17.64
CA SER A 270 -6.94 -18.24 18.74
C SER A 270 -5.68 -19.10 18.57
N THR A 271 -5.74 -20.14 17.73
CA THR A 271 -4.63 -21.04 17.41
C THR A 271 -4.14 -20.93 15.98
N HIS A 272 -4.90 -20.30 15.11
CA HIS A 272 -4.48 -20.03 13.74
C HIS A 272 -4.39 -18.52 13.50
N HIS A 273 -3.19 -18.01 13.62
CA HIS A 273 -2.88 -16.61 13.44
C HIS A 273 -2.63 -16.26 11.98
N TYR A 274 -2.88 -15.02 11.62
CA TYR A 274 -2.62 -14.48 10.29
C TYR A 274 -1.81 -13.19 10.36
N LEU A 275 -0.90 -13.01 9.42
CA LEU A 275 -0.20 -11.77 9.16
C LEU A 275 -0.36 -11.43 7.66
N PHE A 276 -1.02 -10.33 7.34
CA PHE A 276 -1.10 -9.79 6.00
C PHE A 276 -0.11 -8.64 5.86
N ASN A 277 0.74 -8.69 4.83
CA ASN A 277 1.91 -7.84 4.71
C ASN A 277 1.66 -6.55 3.89
N GLY A 278 0.51 -5.90 4.06
CA GLY A 278 0.20 -4.65 3.38
C GLY A 278 -0.54 -4.83 2.05
N ASP A 279 -0.81 -3.70 1.41
CA ASP A 279 -1.48 -3.58 0.12
C ASP A 279 -2.83 -4.31 0.05
N PHE A 280 -3.71 -3.89 0.94
CA PHE A 280 -5.07 -4.46 1.06
C PHE A 280 -6.04 -3.87 0.07
N VAL A 281 -5.82 -2.62 -0.31
CA VAL A 281 -6.74 -1.78 -1.09
C VAL A 281 -6.19 -1.46 -2.48
N ASP A 282 -7.01 -0.77 -3.27
CA ASP A 282 -6.75 -0.39 -4.65
C ASP A 282 -6.80 -1.56 -5.66
N ARG A 283 -6.90 -1.22 -6.94
CA ARG A 283 -6.90 -2.12 -8.11
C ARG A 283 -8.11 -3.07 -8.17
N GLY A 284 -8.44 -3.76 -7.10
CA GLY A 284 -9.64 -4.60 -6.98
C GLY A 284 -10.89 -3.78 -6.68
N SER A 285 -12.06 -4.43 -6.78
CA SER A 285 -13.36 -3.76 -6.61
C SER A 285 -13.98 -3.94 -5.23
N PHE A 286 -13.31 -4.66 -4.33
CA PHE A 286 -13.82 -5.03 -3.00
C PHE A 286 -12.84 -4.66 -1.88
N SER A 287 -12.10 -3.55 -2.07
CA SER A 287 -11.13 -3.07 -1.07
C SER A 287 -11.79 -2.74 0.26
N LEU A 288 -12.99 -2.17 0.20
CA LEU A 288 -13.77 -1.81 1.39
C LEU A 288 -14.15 -3.07 2.19
N GLU A 289 -14.63 -4.12 1.52
CA GLU A 289 -15.01 -5.40 2.15
C GLU A 289 -13.79 -6.11 2.75
N VAL A 290 -12.64 -6.09 2.04
CA VAL A 290 -11.37 -6.63 2.57
C VAL A 290 -10.99 -5.91 3.84
N MET A 291 -10.97 -4.57 3.83
CA MET A 291 -10.56 -3.79 5.00
C MET A 291 -11.51 -3.97 6.19
N LEU A 292 -12.82 -3.94 5.96
CA LEU A 292 -13.78 -4.13 7.03
C LEU A 292 -13.71 -5.52 7.63
N LEU A 293 -13.49 -6.56 6.81
CA LEU A 293 -13.29 -7.92 7.30
C LEU A 293 -11.97 -8.05 8.09
N PHE A 294 -10.87 -7.48 7.58
CA PHE A 294 -9.57 -7.52 8.27
C PHE A 294 -9.60 -6.77 9.60
N PHE A 295 -10.22 -5.60 9.64
CA PHE A 295 -10.38 -4.84 10.86
C PHE A 295 -11.31 -5.54 11.86
N ALA A 296 -12.36 -6.20 11.37
CA ALA A 296 -13.22 -7.02 12.23
C ALA A 296 -12.45 -8.22 12.83
N TYR A 297 -11.65 -8.94 12.04
CA TYR A 297 -10.76 -9.98 12.57
C TYR A 297 -9.70 -9.44 13.53
N LYS A 298 -9.14 -8.25 13.25
CA LYS A 298 -8.18 -7.59 14.16
C LYS A 298 -8.81 -7.25 15.50
N LEU A 299 -10.06 -6.81 15.52
CA LEU A 299 -10.81 -6.55 16.76
C LEU A 299 -11.17 -7.83 17.51
N LEU A 300 -11.52 -8.90 16.78
CA LEU A 300 -11.86 -10.20 17.33
C LEU A 300 -10.64 -10.93 17.91
N HIS A 301 -9.51 -10.86 17.20
CA HIS A 301 -8.24 -11.52 17.54
C HIS A 301 -7.08 -10.51 17.60
N PRO A 302 -7.02 -9.62 18.60
CA PRO A 302 -6.01 -8.55 18.64
C PRO A 302 -4.57 -9.04 18.62
N GLN A 303 -4.31 -10.23 19.17
CA GLN A 303 -2.98 -10.88 19.23
C GLN A 303 -2.86 -12.09 18.31
N GLY A 304 -3.78 -12.26 17.36
CA GLY A 304 -3.80 -13.38 16.41
C GLY A 304 -4.00 -12.95 14.95
N PHE A 305 -4.37 -11.68 14.72
CA PHE A 305 -4.54 -11.14 13.39
C PHE A 305 -3.69 -9.88 13.22
N TYR A 306 -2.67 -9.95 12.37
CA TYR A 306 -1.66 -8.91 12.20
C TYR A 306 -1.74 -8.29 10.81
N LEU A 307 -1.55 -6.97 10.75
CA LEU A 307 -1.63 -6.20 9.53
C LEU A 307 -0.42 -5.26 9.46
N ASN A 308 0.42 -5.38 8.43
CA ASN A 308 1.42 -4.38 8.09
C ASN A 308 0.77 -3.28 7.24
N ARG A 309 1.29 -2.07 7.35
CA ARG A 309 0.99 -1.01 6.39
C ARG A 309 1.76 -1.26 5.11
N GLY A 310 1.09 -1.29 3.96
CA GLY A 310 1.70 -1.25 2.64
C GLY A 310 1.74 0.16 2.07
N ASN A 311 2.31 0.30 0.89
CA ASN A 311 2.37 1.59 0.21
C ASN A 311 1.02 2.05 -0.33
N HIS A 312 0.10 1.12 -0.59
CA HIS A 312 -1.27 1.42 -0.97
C HIS A 312 -2.16 1.87 0.21
N GLU A 313 -1.72 1.73 1.44
CA GLU A 313 -2.39 2.30 2.61
C GLU A 313 -1.94 3.77 2.79
N SER A 314 -2.15 4.59 1.73
CA SER A 314 -1.80 6.02 1.68
C SER A 314 -2.75 6.82 0.78
N VAL A 315 -2.93 8.11 1.09
CA VAL A 315 -3.85 9.00 0.36
C VAL A 315 -3.55 9.04 -1.14
N GLY A 316 -2.27 9.25 -1.51
CA GLY A 316 -1.88 9.42 -2.91
C GLY A 316 -2.17 8.18 -3.77
N MET A 317 -1.91 6.99 -3.23
CA MET A 317 -2.18 5.74 -3.92
C MET A 317 -3.68 5.49 -4.05
N ASN A 318 -4.44 5.69 -2.99
CA ASN A 318 -5.89 5.48 -2.99
C ASN A 318 -6.65 6.43 -3.93
N GLN A 319 -6.12 7.64 -4.13
CA GLN A 319 -6.65 8.61 -5.10
C GLN A 319 -6.34 8.22 -6.55
N LEU A 320 -5.22 7.53 -6.75
CA LEU A 320 -4.75 7.12 -8.07
C LEU A 320 -5.33 5.77 -8.51
N TYR A 321 -5.44 4.80 -7.58
CA TYR A 321 -5.73 3.40 -7.90
C TYR A 321 -7.11 2.91 -7.51
N GLY A 322 -7.95 3.76 -6.90
CA GLY A 322 -9.40 3.57 -6.92
C GLY A 322 -10.10 3.45 -5.58
N PHE A 323 -9.42 3.23 -4.46
CA PHE A 323 -10.09 3.06 -3.16
C PHE A 323 -10.94 4.27 -2.75
N GLU A 324 -10.47 5.51 -2.97
CA GLU A 324 -11.30 6.71 -2.72
C GLU A 324 -12.59 6.67 -3.53
N GLY A 325 -12.51 6.30 -4.81
CA GLY A 325 -13.67 6.18 -5.70
C GLY A 325 -14.65 5.10 -5.24
N GLU A 326 -14.13 3.95 -4.79
CA GLU A 326 -14.92 2.84 -4.25
C GLU A 326 -15.70 3.26 -2.99
N VAL A 327 -15.02 3.89 -2.02
CA VAL A 327 -15.64 4.39 -0.78
C VAL A 327 -16.75 5.39 -1.08
N ARG A 328 -16.50 6.35 -1.97
CA ARG A 328 -17.48 7.36 -2.38
C ARG A 328 -18.66 6.77 -3.14
N HIS A 329 -18.43 5.71 -3.91
CA HIS A 329 -19.50 5.01 -4.64
C HIS A 329 -20.41 4.23 -3.68
N LYS A 330 -19.82 3.47 -2.75
CA LYS A 330 -20.57 2.62 -1.80
C LYS A 330 -21.25 3.43 -0.69
N TYR A 331 -20.70 4.60 -0.31
CA TYR A 331 -21.24 5.49 0.72
C TYR A 331 -21.28 6.95 0.26
N PRO A 332 -22.09 7.30 -0.72
CA PRO A 332 -22.04 8.63 -1.37
C PRO A 332 -22.26 9.80 -0.41
N ALA A 333 -23.11 9.66 0.60
CA ALA A 333 -23.41 10.73 1.56
C ALA A 333 -22.26 10.97 2.57
N GLN A 334 -21.45 9.93 2.85
CA GLN A 334 -20.38 9.98 3.85
C GLN A 334 -18.98 9.74 3.25
N GLY A 335 -18.88 9.55 1.94
CA GLY A 335 -17.70 9.02 1.27
C GLY A 335 -16.41 9.77 1.56
N LYS A 336 -16.44 11.12 1.60
CA LYS A 336 -15.24 11.89 1.96
C LYS A 336 -14.82 11.64 3.40
N ARG A 337 -15.75 11.80 4.34
CA ARG A 337 -15.48 11.62 5.77
C ARG A 337 -15.04 10.21 6.09
N LEU A 338 -15.65 9.22 5.45
CA LEU A 338 -15.30 7.82 5.59
C LEU A 338 -13.90 7.53 5.03
N PHE A 339 -13.57 8.09 3.87
CA PHE A 339 -12.24 7.99 3.29
C PHE A 339 -11.17 8.59 4.21
N ASP A 340 -11.41 9.80 4.73
CA ASP A 340 -10.49 10.47 5.67
C ASP A 340 -10.27 9.60 6.93
N LEU A 341 -11.33 8.96 7.46
CA LEU A 341 -11.23 8.05 8.62
C LEU A 341 -10.46 6.77 8.30
N PHE A 342 -10.60 6.21 7.08
CA PHE A 342 -9.74 5.11 6.64
C PHE A 342 -8.28 5.51 6.60
N GLN A 343 -7.96 6.73 6.12
CA GLN A 343 -6.59 7.22 6.11
C GLN A 343 -5.99 7.31 7.53
N GLU A 344 -6.75 7.80 8.51
CA GLU A 344 -6.33 7.81 9.91
C GLU A 344 -6.04 6.40 10.44
N SER A 345 -6.87 5.42 10.08
CA SER A 345 -6.68 4.01 10.44
C SER A 345 -5.47 3.40 9.73
N PHE A 346 -5.21 3.75 8.47
CA PHE A 346 -4.04 3.31 7.71
C PHE A 346 -2.73 3.86 8.29
N GLU A 347 -2.72 5.11 8.71
CA GLU A 347 -1.59 5.71 9.42
C GLU A 347 -1.31 5.03 10.76
N ALA A 348 -2.33 4.46 11.39
CA ALA A 348 -2.19 3.74 12.65
C ALA A 348 -1.69 2.29 12.48
N LEU A 349 -1.69 1.72 11.27
CA LEU A 349 -1.16 0.38 11.02
C LEU A 349 0.33 0.28 11.37
N PRO A 350 0.79 -0.78 12.05
CA PRO A 350 2.21 -1.09 12.19
C PRO A 350 2.89 -1.22 10.82
N VAL A 351 4.17 -0.92 10.76
CA VAL A 351 4.95 -0.98 9.50
C VAL A 351 5.72 -2.27 9.34
N ALA A 352 5.98 -2.96 10.44
CA ALA A 352 6.70 -4.24 10.44
C ALA A 352 6.28 -5.12 11.61
N HIS A 353 6.52 -6.42 11.47
CA HIS A 353 6.37 -7.41 12.52
C HIS A 353 7.63 -8.27 12.65
N LEU A 354 7.98 -8.64 13.89
CA LEU A 354 9.09 -9.54 14.21
C LEU A 354 8.54 -10.84 14.80
N ILE A 355 8.59 -11.92 14.04
CA ILE A 355 8.02 -13.21 14.42
C ILE A 355 9.08 -14.01 15.19
N GLN A 356 8.79 -14.36 16.47
CA GLN A 356 9.62 -15.22 17.32
C GLN A 356 11.09 -14.74 17.41
N ASP A 357 11.34 -13.43 17.36
CA ASP A 357 12.69 -12.82 17.34
C ASP A 357 13.61 -13.33 16.20
N LYS A 358 13.03 -13.87 15.12
CA LYS A 358 13.80 -14.56 14.06
C LYS A 358 13.44 -14.10 12.65
N ILE A 359 12.17 -13.76 12.39
CA ILE A 359 11.70 -13.44 11.05
C ILE A 359 11.16 -12.01 11.07
N PHE A 360 11.84 -11.13 10.35
CA PHE A 360 11.41 -9.75 10.16
C PHE A 360 10.51 -9.66 8.91
N VAL A 361 9.29 -9.15 9.09
CA VAL A 361 8.30 -8.97 8.03
C VAL A 361 8.02 -7.49 7.85
N VAL A 362 8.26 -6.99 6.67
CA VAL A 362 8.05 -5.59 6.26
C VAL A 362 7.54 -5.59 4.83
N HIS A 363 6.70 -4.62 4.45
CA HIS A 363 6.08 -4.61 3.13
C HIS A 363 7.09 -4.26 2.02
N GLY A 364 7.79 -3.12 2.12
CA GLY A 364 8.72 -2.69 1.09
C GLY A 364 10.04 -3.46 1.11
N GLY A 365 10.85 -3.33 2.15
CA GLY A 365 12.15 -3.99 2.20
C GLY A 365 13.11 -3.35 3.20
N LEU A 366 14.41 -3.56 2.97
CA LEU A 366 15.46 -3.05 3.83
C LEU A 366 15.84 -1.60 3.48
N TYR A 367 16.64 -0.99 4.34
CA TYR A 367 16.94 0.44 4.35
C TYR A 367 18.23 0.77 3.60
N SER A 368 18.20 1.89 2.89
CA SER A 368 19.39 2.43 2.24
C SER A 368 20.43 2.92 3.28
N ARG A 369 21.69 2.97 2.86
CA ARG A 369 22.76 3.53 3.71
C ARG A 369 22.53 4.99 4.08
N GLU A 370 21.86 5.74 3.21
CA GLU A 370 21.54 7.14 3.44
C GLU A 370 20.47 7.27 4.54
N THR A 371 19.39 6.52 4.44
CA THR A 371 18.34 6.47 5.47
C THR A 371 18.88 5.96 6.80
N ALA A 372 19.74 4.93 6.78
CA ALA A 372 20.36 4.41 7.97
C ALA A 372 21.25 5.45 8.69
N LYS A 373 22.03 6.25 7.95
CA LYS A 373 22.83 7.33 8.52
C LYS A 373 21.98 8.46 9.14
N ASN A 374 20.84 8.75 8.51
CA ASN A 374 19.96 9.81 8.98
C ASN A 374 19.08 9.36 10.17
N ALA A 375 18.80 8.08 10.30
CA ALA A 375 18.02 7.50 11.39
C ALA A 375 18.82 7.32 12.67
N THR A 376 20.13 7.02 12.54
CA THR A 376 21.03 6.91 13.68
C THR A 376 21.47 8.29 14.15
N GLN A 377 21.53 8.50 15.46
CA GLN A 377 22.10 9.74 16.03
C GLN A 377 23.54 9.98 15.53
N GLU A 378 24.02 11.22 15.55
CA GLU A 378 25.35 11.61 15.08
C GLU A 378 26.44 10.62 15.53
N GLY A 379 27.11 9.97 14.57
CA GLY A 379 28.15 8.98 14.80
C GLY A 379 27.72 7.51 14.66
N GLY A 380 26.47 7.23 14.22
CA GLY A 380 25.99 5.87 13.99
C GLY A 380 26.75 5.14 12.88
N ASP A 381 26.76 3.79 12.97
CA ASP A 381 27.46 2.89 12.04
C ASP A 381 26.73 2.71 10.69
N GLY A 382 25.63 3.47 10.47
CA GLY A 382 24.83 3.38 9.26
C GLY A 382 24.00 2.10 9.14
N VAL A 383 23.62 1.52 10.29
CA VAL A 383 22.76 0.32 10.37
C VAL A 383 21.47 0.69 11.10
N VAL A 384 20.32 0.43 10.49
CA VAL A 384 19.00 0.59 11.14
C VAL A 384 18.77 -0.58 12.10
N ARG A 385 18.48 -0.26 13.35
CA ARG A 385 18.21 -1.24 14.41
C ARG A 385 16.71 -1.36 14.67
N LEU A 386 16.29 -2.50 15.22
CA LEU A 386 14.88 -2.77 15.54
C LEU A 386 14.29 -1.74 16.50
N ASP A 387 15.08 -1.19 17.43
CA ASP A 387 14.61 -0.18 18.38
C ASP A 387 14.29 1.17 17.71
N GLU A 388 15.02 1.53 16.65
CA GLU A 388 14.71 2.70 15.83
C GLU A 388 13.38 2.53 15.10
N LEU A 389 13.10 1.31 14.62
CA LEU A 389 11.81 0.98 14.02
C LEU A 389 10.66 0.98 15.04
N ARG A 390 10.90 0.49 16.27
CA ARG A 390 9.90 0.55 17.34
C ARG A 390 9.56 1.99 17.72
N ALA A 391 10.58 2.86 17.76
CA ALA A 391 10.44 4.28 18.13
C ALA A 391 9.96 5.18 16.97
N MET A 392 9.96 4.69 15.74
CA MET A 392 9.58 5.46 14.56
C MET A 392 8.12 5.94 14.65
N SER A 393 7.89 7.24 14.42
CA SER A 393 6.55 7.77 14.22
C SER A 393 5.99 7.30 12.86
N ARG A 394 4.76 6.77 12.86
CA ARG A 394 4.08 6.32 11.63
C ARG A 394 2.74 7.02 11.36
N PHE A 395 2.29 7.86 12.31
CA PHE A 395 0.97 8.51 12.26
C PHE A 395 0.94 9.70 11.31
N HIS A 396 1.45 9.48 10.10
CA HIS A 396 1.48 10.47 9.02
C HIS A 396 1.59 9.77 7.65
N GLN A 397 1.38 10.54 6.58
CA GLN A 397 1.62 10.05 5.23
C GLN A 397 3.12 9.84 4.95
N PRO A 398 3.50 8.84 4.12
CA PRO A 398 4.89 8.62 3.77
C PRO A 398 5.52 9.85 3.12
N GLN A 399 6.65 10.28 3.63
CA GLN A 399 7.44 11.39 3.07
C GLN A 399 8.25 10.91 1.85
N HIS A 400 9.06 11.78 1.27
CA HIS A 400 9.90 11.44 0.10
C HIS A 400 11.09 10.54 0.44
N SER A 401 11.51 10.49 1.69
CA SER A 401 12.64 9.68 2.19
C SER A 401 12.43 9.31 3.66
N GLY A 402 13.30 8.47 4.21
CA GLY A 402 13.33 8.08 5.61
C GLY A 402 12.73 6.70 5.88
N LEU A 403 12.79 6.28 7.16
CA LEU A 403 12.43 4.92 7.57
C LEU A 403 11.03 4.50 7.13
N LEU A 404 10.00 5.32 7.39
CA LEU A 404 8.63 5.00 6.98
C LEU A 404 8.53 4.83 5.45
N ARG A 405 9.16 5.72 4.69
CA ARG A 405 9.15 5.63 3.23
C ARG A 405 9.74 4.33 2.74
N GLU A 406 10.93 3.99 3.24
CA GLU A 406 11.62 2.78 2.78
C GLU A 406 10.97 1.50 3.29
N SER A 407 10.38 1.49 4.49
CA SER A 407 9.55 0.35 4.96
C SER A 407 8.40 0.00 4.01
N LEU A 408 7.89 0.98 3.26
CA LEU A 408 6.74 0.81 2.37
C LEU A 408 7.12 0.69 0.89
N TRP A 409 8.34 1.11 0.47
CA TRP A 409 8.68 1.29 -0.94
C TRP A 409 10.03 0.73 -1.38
N SER A 410 10.81 0.11 -0.47
CA SER A 410 12.10 -0.47 -0.84
C SER A 410 11.91 -1.81 -1.53
N ASP A 411 12.12 -1.83 -2.85
CA ASP A 411 12.15 -3.07 -3.61
C ASP A 411 13.56 -3.67 -3.63
N PRO A 412 13.73 -4.99 -3.45
CA PRO A 412 15.00 -5.65 -3.69
C PRO A 412 15.46 -5.42 -5.12
N GLN A 413 16.69 -4.92 -5.27
CA GLN A 413 17.30 -4.71 -6.59
C GLN A 413 18.23 -5.88 -6.90
N HIS A 414 18.17 -6.42 -8.13
CA HIS A 414 19.22 -7.29 -8.61
C HIS A 414 20.50 -6.45 -8.78
N GLN A 415 21.55 -6.81 -8.06
CA GLN A 415 22.86 -6.23 -8.30
C GLN A 415 23.33 -6.68 -9.69
N ASN A 416 23.65 -5.71 -10.55
CA ASN A 416 24.37 -5.95 -11.81
C ASN A 416 25.85 -6.13 -11.52
#